data_0bd30db94e75265b61993ddf2880115e
#
_entry.id   0bd30db94e75265b61993ddf2880115e
#
_cell.length_a   1.000
_cell.length_b   1.000
_cell.length_c   1.000
_cell.angle_alpha   90.00
_cell.angle_beta   90.00
_cell.angle_gamma   90.00
#
_symmetry.space_group_name_H-M   'P 1'
#
loop_
_entity.id
_entity.type
_entity.pdbx_description
1 polymer ?
#
loop_
_entity_poly.entity_id
_entity_poly.type
_entity_poly.pdbx_seq_one_letter_code
_entity_poly.pdbx_strand_id
1 'polypeptide(L)'
;MTVISGKAPEDLPKGITFDKVFIGGSGGNLSEIINYSYENLKEGGIIALNFIVLENTFEALECLKKSKFEDIDISQIIVAKNRKVKDFNMMMSENPIYVISARK
;
A
#
# COMPACT_ATOMS: atom_id res chain seq x y z
N MET A 1 -5.11 6.68 11.77
CA MET A 1 -4.47 5.88 10.71
C MET A 1 -3.03 5.60 11.09
N THR A 2 -2.57 4.40 10.85
CA THR A 2 -1.18 4.01 11.14
C THR A 2 -0.44 3.76 9.84
N VAL A 3 0.73 4.38 9.72
CA VAL A 3 1.62 4.20 8.57
C VAL A 3 2.75 3.29 9.01
N ILE A 4 2.96 2.21 8.26
CA ILE A 4 4.04 1.26 8.54
C ILE A 4 5.11 1.45 7.48
N SER A 5 6.34 1.68 7.94
CA SER A 5 7.50 1.81 7.09
C SER A 5 8.70 1.17 7.79
N GLY A 6 9.82 1.08 7.09
CA GLY A 6 11.02 0.47 7.64
C GLY A 6 11.13 -0.99 7.31
N LYS A 7 11.86 -1.73 8.12
CA LYS A 7 12.10 -3.15 7.88
C LYS A 7 11.03 -4.00 8.56
N ALA A 8 9.87 -4.06 7.94
CA ALA A 8 8.83 -4.93 8.42
C ALA A 8 9.17 -6.41 8.12
N PRO A 9 8.83 -7.34 9.01
CA PRO A 9 8.03 -7.15 10.22
C PRO A 9 8.82 -6.80 11.48
N GLU A 10 10.16 -6.73 11.43
CA GLU A 10 10.98 -6.57 12.63
C GLU A 10 10.71 -5.26 13.36
N ASP A 11 10.50 -4.19 12.59
CA ASP A 11 10.30 -2.85 13.15
C ASP A 11 8.84 -2.54 13.47
N LEU A 12 7.95 -3.54 13.38
CA LEU A 12 6.53 -3.31 13.61
C LEU A 12 6.20 -3.34 15.10
N PRO A 13 5.33 -2.44 15.56
CA PRO A 13 4.89 -2.46 16.95
C PRO A 13 4.04 -3.69 17.26
N LYS A 14 4.09 -4.14 18.51
CA LYS A 14 3.34 -5.30 18.97
C LYS A 14 2.36 -4.89 20.05
N GLY A 15 1.24 -5.59 20.13
CA GLY A 15 0.23 -5.36 21.14
C GLY A 15 -0.62 -4.12 20.92
N ILE A 16 -0.57 -3.55 19.72
CA ILE A 16 -1.34 -2.36 19.35
C ILE A 16 -2.43 -2.77 18.37
N THR A 17 -3.62 -2.20 18.53
CA THR A 17 -4.74 -2.42 17.61
C THR A 17 -4.94 -1.18 16.75
N PHE A 18 -5.14 -1.37 15.46
CA PHE A 18 -5.25 -0.28 14.48
C PHE A 18 -6.64 -0.21 13.87
N ASP A 19 -7.10 1.00 13.56
CA ASP A 19 -8.30 1.22 12.74
C ASP A 19 -7.96 1.11 11.25
N LYS A 20 -6.82 1.65 10.86
CA LYS A 20 -6.34 1.68 9.48
C LYS A 20 -4.83 1.52 9.46
N VAL A 21 -4.35 0.80 8.47
CA VAL A 21 -2.92 0.60 8.24
C VAL A 21 -2.61 0.99 6.80
N PHE A 22 -1.59 1.81 6.63
CA PHE A 22 -1.10 2.19 5.30
C PHE A 22 0.34 1.67 5.16
N ILE A 23 0.59 0.91 4.10
CA ILE A 23 1.89 0.31 3.84
C ILE A 23 2.48 0.92 2.58
N GLY A 24 3.62 1.61 2.72
CA GLY A 24 4.38 2.13 1.60
C GLY A 24 5.06 0.99 0.84
N GLY A 25 5.09 1.11 -0.47
CA GLY A 25 5.43 0.02 -1.35
C GLY A 25 6.89 -0.39 -1.39
N SER A 26 7.26 -1.32 -0.55
CA SER A 26 8.49 -2.07 -0.76
C SER A 26 8.14 -3.51 -1.06
N GLY A 27 8.93 -4.17 -1.89
CA GLY A 27 8.81 -5.59 -2.12
C GLY A 27 9.39 -6.37 -0.95
N GLY A 28 9.05 -7.64 -0.87
CA GLY A 28 9.57 -8.54 0.14
C GLY A 28 8.72 -8.53 1.42
N ASN A 29 8.61 -9.69 2.03
CA ASN A 29 7.89 -9.89 3.30
C ASN A 29 6.43 -9.45 3.29
N LEU A 30 5.82 -9.34 2.10
CA LEU A 30 4.44 -8.87 1.97
C LEU A 30 3.45 -9.76 2.70
N SER A 31 3.60 -11.09 2.60
CA SER A 31 2.68 -11.98 3.28
C SER A 31 2.75 -11.83 4.79
N GLU A 32 3.93 -11.64 5.35
CA GLU A 32 4.11 -11.42 6.79
C GLU A 32 3.51 -10.10 7.24
N ILE A 33 3.71 -9.05 6.45
CA ILE A 33 3.16 -7.72 6.72
C ILE A 33 1.64 -7.75 6.67
N ILE A 34 1.08 -8.41 5.68
CA ILE A 34 -0.37 -8.53 5.53
C ILE A 34 -0.98 -9.34 6.68
N ASN A 35 -0.35 -10.44 7.07
CA ASN A 35 -0.80 -11.24 8.20
C ASN A 35 -0.74 -10.46 9.52
N TYR A 36 0.36 -9.73 9.74
CA TYR A 36 0.49 -8.87 10.91
C TYR A 36 -0.62 -7.82 10.94
N SER A 37 -0.87 -7.18 9.81
CA SER A 37 -1.89 -6.16 9.71
C SER A 37 -3.28 -6.72 10.00
N TYR A 38 -3.58 -7.91 9.46
CA TYR A 38 -4.86 -8.55 9.72
C TYR A 38 -5.06 -8.82 11.22
N GLU A 39 -4.03 -9.36 11.89
CA GLU A 39 -4.13 -9.70 13.30
C GLU A 39 -4.32 -8.48 14.19
N ASN A 40 -3.77 -7.34 13.79
CA ASN A 40 -3.75 -6.14 14.62
C ASN A 40 -4.77 -5.08 14.19
N LEU A 41 -5.50 -5.30 13.10
CA LEU A 41 -6.60 -4.42 12.72
C LEU A 41 -7.86 -4.78 13.50
N LYS A 42 -8.63 -3.74 13.83
CA LYS A 42 -9.97 -3.94 14.38
C LYS A 42 -10.91 -4.49 13.32
N GLU A 43 -11.99 -5.13 13.74
CA GLU A 43 -13.05 -5.52 12.82
C GLU A 43 -13.54 -4.32 12.02
N GLY A 44 -13.64 -4.48 10.72
CA GLY A 44 -13.98 -3.37 9.83
C GLY A 44 -12.81 -2.46 9.50
N GLY A 45 -11.62 -2.72 10.03
CA GLY A 45 -10.43 -1.94 9.75
C GLY A 45 -9.97 -2.10 8.32
N ILE A 46 -9.22 -1.11 7.82
CA ILE A 46 -8.81 -1.06 6.42
C ILE A 46 -7.28 -1.11 6.32
N ILE A 47 -6.81 -1.94 5.39
CA ILE A 47 -5.42 -1.92 4.95
C ILE A 47 -5.35 -1.26 3.58
N ALA A 48 -4.35 -0.42 3.38
CA ALA A 48 -4.06 0.17 2.08
C ALA A 48 -2.56 0.03 1.79
N LEU A 49 -2.25 -0.39 0.58
CA LEU A 49 -0.87 -0.58 0.14
C LEU A 49 -0.68 0.17 -1.17
N ASN A 50 0.49 0.79 -1.36
CA ASN A 50 0.80 1.44 -2.62
C ASN A 50 2.09 0.88 -3.21
N PHE A 51 2.13 0.77 -4.54
CA PHE A 51 3.26 0.21 -5.26
C PHE A 51 3.49 0.95 -6.57
N ILE A 52 4.74 1.00 -6.98
CA ILE A 52 5.15 1.48 -8.32
C ILE A 52 5.49 0.28 -9.20
N VAL A 53 6.06 -0.76 -8.62
CA VAL A 53 6.52 -1.96 -9.34
C VAL A 53 5.36 -2.94 -9.50
N LEU A 54 5.10 -3.36 -10.75
CA LEU A 54 3.99 -4.26 -11.06
C LEU A 54 4.10 -5.61 -10.36
N GLU A 55 5.30 -6.17 -10.31
CA GLU A 55 5.52 -7.46 -9.66
C GLU A 55 5.14 -7.43 -8.18
N ASN A 56 5.48 -6.32 -7.50
CA ASN A 56 5.13 -6.14 -6.10
C ASN A 56 3.61 -5.97 -5.93
N THR A 57 2.98 -5.27 -6.87
CA THR A 57 1.54 -5.08 -6.87
C THR A 57 0.81 -6.41 -7.00
N PHE A 58 1.26 -7.25 -7.93
CA PHE A 58 0.65 -8.57 -8.14
C PHE A 58 0.87 -9.49 -6.95
N GLU A 59 2.07 -9.45 -6.35
CA GLU A 59 2.36 -10.24 -5.16
C GLU A 59 1.44 -9.86 -4.00
N ALA A 60 1.26 -8.55 -3.78
CA ALA A 60 0.37 -8.06 -2.74
C ALA A 60 -1.07 -8.49 -2.98
N LEU A 61 -1.53 -8.40 -4.23
CA LEU A 61 -2.88 -8.80 -4.59
C LEU A 61 -3.10 -10.28 -4.32
N GLU A 62 -2.14 -11.14 -4.71
CA GLU A 62 -2.22 -12.56 -4.44
C GLU A 62 -2.24 -12.87 -2.94
N CYS A 63 -1.40 -12.19 -2.17
CA CYS A 63 -1.37 -12.36 -0.72
C CYS A 63 -2.72 -11.98 -0.09
N LEU A 64 -3.32 -10.89 -0.54
CA LEU A 64 -4.63 -10.47 -0.06
C LEU A 64 -5.73 -11.47 -0.40
N LYS A 65 -5.69 -12.00 -1.63
CA LYS A 65 -6.68 -13.01 -2.05
C LYS A 65 -6.60 -14.29 -1.24
N LYS A 66 -5.41 -14.64 -0.76
CA LYS A 66 -5.20 -15.83 0.07
C LYS A 66 -5.47 -15.55 1.54
N SER A 67 -5.63 -14.29 1.92
CA SER A 67 -5.91 -13.88 3.29
C SER A 67 -7.40 -13.89 3.57
N LYS A 68 -7.77 -13.49 4.78
CA LYS A 68 -9.17 -13.33 5.18
C LYS A 68 -9.70 -11.92 4.93
N PHE A 69 -8.90 -11.04 4.33
CA PHE A 69 -9.37 -9.70 3.97
C PHE A 69 -10.48 -9.77 2.93
N GLU A 70 -11.43 -8.85 3.04
CA GLU A 70 -12.57 -8.74 2.14
C GLU A 70 -12.55 -7.39 1.40
N ASP A 71 -13.41 -7.24 0.41
CA ASP A 71 -13.59 -6.00 -0.35
C ASP A 71 -12.28 -5.48 -0.93
N ILE A 72 -11.53 -6.37 -1.57
CA ILE A 72 -10.26 -6.02 -2.19
C ILE A 72 -10.52 -5.14 -3.41
N ASP A 73 -9.90 -3.96 -3.43
CA ASP A 73 -10.02 -3.01 -4.51
C ASP A 73 -8.64 -2.55 -4.96
N ILE A 74 -8.51 -2.24 -6.24
CA ILE A 74 -7.25 -1.75 -6.80
C ILE A 74 -7.52 -0.53 -7.66
N SER A 75 -6.71 0.50 -7.47
CA SER A 75 -6.79 1.75 -8.23
C SER A 75 -5.42 2.12 -8.77
N GLN A 76 -5.41 2.76 -9.92
CA GLN A 76 -4.19 3.32 -10.50
C GLN A 76 -4.30 4.84 -10.46
N ILE A 77 -3.25 5.48 -9.94
CA ILE A 77 -3.21 6.93 -9.84
C ILE A 77 -2.06 7.43 -10.71
N ILE A 78 -2.37 8.36 -11.62
CA ILE A 78 -1.39 8.97 -12.49
C ILE A 78 -1.35 10.45 -12.16
N VAL A 79 -0.14 10.98 -11.91
CA VAL A 79 0.09 12.38 -11.58
C VAL A 79 1.04 12.98 -12.60
N ALA A 80 0.69 14.16 -13.10
CA ALA A 80 1.58 14.94 -13.94
C ALA A 80 1.83 16.29 -13.26
N LYS A 81 3.06 16.75 -13.33
CA LYS A 81 3.46 18.03 -12.75
C LYS A 81 3.99 18.97 -13.81
N ASN A 82 3.76 20.26 -13.59
CA ASN A 82 4.26 21.30 -14.46
C ASN A 82 5.77 21.49 -14.27
N ARG A 83 6.49 21.56 -15.37
CA ARG A 83 7.90 21.93 -15.39
C ARG A 83 8.07 23.11 -16.30
N LYS A 84 8.60 24.21 -15.78
CA LYS A 84 8.88 25.38 -16.58
C LYS A 84 10.18 25.20 -17.37
N VAL A 85 10.08 25.40 -18.69
CA VAL A 85 11.25 25.40 -19.57
C VAL A 85 11.19 26.71 -20.36
N LYS A 86 12.05 27.66 -20.01
CA LYS A 86 12.00 29.06 -20.52
C LYS A 86 10.62 29.67 -20.21
N ASP A 87 9.91 30.13 -21.24
CA ASP A 87 8.59 30.73 -21.09
C ASP A 87 7.44 29.72 -21.27
N PHE A 88 7.77 28.44 -21.40
CA PHE A 88 6.78 27.39 -21.64
C PHE A 88 6.54 26.52 -20.40
N ASN A 89 5.33 26.03 -20.28
CA ASN A 89 4.96 25.07 -19.26
C ASN A 89 4.86 23.70 -19.89
N MET A 90 5.61 22.73 -19.36
CA MET A 90 5.59 21.35 -19.84
C MET A 90 5.03 20.46 -18.74
N MET A 91 4.06 19.64 -19.10
CA MET A 91 3.51 18.66 -18.15
C MET A 91 4.35 17.40 -18.18
N MET A 92 4.93 17.06 -17.03
CA MET A 92 5.78 15.88 -16.87
C MET A 92 5.03 14.84 -16.07
N SER A 93 4.84 13.66 -16.63
CA SER A 93 4.21 12.54 -15.95
C SER A 93 5.17 11.91 -14.96
N GLU A 94 4.67 11.62 -13.76
CA GLU A 94 5.39 10.80 -12.80
C GLU A 94 4.99 9.33 -12.98
N ASN A 95 5.70 8.42 -12.30
CA ASN A 95 5.38 7.01 -12.38
C ASN A 95 3.96 6.75 -11.87
N PRO A 96 3.17 5.89 -12.55
CA PRO A 96 1.88 5.50 -12.03
C PRO A 96 2.04 4.78 -10.68
N ILE A 97 1.08 5.02 -9.80
CA ILE A 97 1.04 4.37 -8.49
C ILE A 97 -0.17 3.47 -8.43
N TYR A 98 0.02 2.23 -7.99
CA TYR A 98 -1.07 1.30 -7.76
C TYR A 98 -1.41 1.28 -6.28
N VAL A 99 -2.67 1.49 -5.95
CA VAL A 99 -3.16 1.46 -4.57
C VAL A 99 -4.12 0.28 -4.45
N ILE A 100 -3.82 -0.60 -3.51
CA ILE A 100 -4.69 -1.74 -3.20
C ILE A 100 -5.24 -1.52 -1.81
N SER A 101 -6.53 -1.72 -1.64
CA SER A 101 -7.17 -1.63 -0.33
C SER A 101 -8.01 -2.87 -0.07
N ALA A 102 -8.18 -3.19 1.21
CA ALA A 102 -9.00 -4.30 1.64
C ALA A 102 -9.51 -4.03 3.05
N ARG A 103 -10.56 -4.73 3.44
CA ARG A 103 -11.20 -4.57 4.75
C ARG A 103 -11.15 -5.87 5.54
N LYS A 104 -10.92 -5.74 6.82
CA LYS A 104 -10.96 -6.88 7.75
C LYS A 104 -12.39 -7.27 8.11
#